data_5327d98d222cc312f0a37e09b461299f
#
_entry.id   5327d98d222cc312f0a37e09b461299f
#
_cell.length_a   1.000
_cell.length_b   1.000
_cell.length_c   1.000
_cell.angle_alpha   90.00
_cell.angle_beta   90.00
_cell.angle_gamma   90.00
#
_symmetry.space_group_name_H-M   'P 1'
#
loop_
_entity.id
_entity.type
_entity.pdbx_description
1 polymer ?
#
loop_
_entity_poly.entity_id
_entity_poly.type
_entity_poly.pdbx_seq_one_letter_code
_entity_poly.pdbx_strand_id
1 'polypeptide(L)'
;MKTLISSTEGLLFVILLMVAFSLWLQRYKVFRSLGPVLTVVVIGLSNTHVVPISHDLYSSISTYCVQAGISICLLSMNVTELKKLNRQPVIALVSAIFSVCIVAIGLGIIFAPHITEGWKCAGMFVGTYTGGTPNLTAIATGVDCSRETLAAANAADYVVSTPLMVLMFAAPALFKASKKWNKLWPYSFTEEELDEGEHQPLMSDKEWSIKDIAWLLTIGFGVAFITTAIAQRIFPETFWKAGRLLMVTTISICLAQLKPVKKLRGNLDLGLFISLCFLATIGFAVDLREFVGSAFMMTLYVFLMLVGCTLLHFLICRLLKIKYEYVLLSMVGCIVDGPTASLTAAGGNWKSLINVGLIMGVIAGACGNYVGIFVAYAVKAICGL
;
A
#
# COMPACT_ATOMS: atom_id res chain seq x y z
N MET A 1 -19.57 28.09 3.55
CA MET A 1 -18.55 29.17 3.47
C MET A 1 -17.96 29.21 2.08
N LYS A 2 -17.61 30.39 1.55
CA LYS A 2 -16.92 30.48 0.24
C LYS A 2 -15.47 29.99 0.43
N THR A 3 -15.07 28.99 -0.36
CA THR A 3 -13.68 28.53 -0.44
C THR A 3 -12.86 29.48 -1.30
N LEU A 4 -11.57 29.59 -1.02
CA LEU A 4 -10.67 30.51 -1.74
C LEU A 4 -10.45 30.04 -3.20
N ILE A 5 -10.29 28.74 -3.40
CA ILE A 5 -10.08 28.10 -4.71
C ILE A 5 -11.19 27.08 -4.92
N SER A 6 -12.05 27.31 -5.93
CA SER A 6 -13.17 26.41 -6.26
C SER A 6 -13.26 26.09 -7.77
N SER A 7 -12.42 26.69 -8.60
CA SER A 7 -12.38 26.36 -10.03
C SER A 7 -11.65 25.03 -10.27
N THR A 8 -12.10 24.28 -11.27
CA THR A 8 -11.51 22.98 -11.64
C THR A 8 -10.02 23.09 -11.95
N GLU A 9 -9.59 24.12 -12.66
CA GLU A 9 -8.18 24.37 -12.99
C GLU A 9 -7.37 24.70 -11.74
N GLY A 10 -7.93 25.53 -10.85
CA GLY A 10 -7.30 25.91 -9.58
C GLY A 10 -7.12 24.69 -8.66
N LEU A 11 -8.14 23.83 -8.58
CA LEU A 11 -8.07 22.60 -7.78
C LEU A 11 -7.06 21.60 -8.37
N LEU A 12 -7.02 21.45 -9.70
CA LEU A 12 -6.01 20.61 -10.35
C LEU A 12 -4.60 21.13 -10.09
N PHE A 13 -4.39 22.45 -10.17
CA PHE A 13 -3.12 23.08 -9.82
C PHE A 13 -2.72 22.78 -8.38
N VAL A 14 -3.65 22.92 -7.42
CA VAL A 14 -3.37 22.65 -6.00
C VAL A 14 -3.02 21.17 -5.78
N ILE A 15 -3.72 20.22 -6.41
CA ILE A 15 -3.42 18.79 -6.33
C ILE A 15 -1.99 18.54 -6.82
N LEU A 16 -1.64 19.02 -8.01
CA LEU A 16 -0.32 18.82 -8.60
C LEU A 16 0.78 19.50 -7.77
N LEU A 17 0.51 20.70 -7.25
CA LEU A 17 1.42 21.44 -6.38
C LEU A 17 1.69 20.65 -5.08
N MET A 18 0.65 20.09 -4.46
CA MET A 18 0.80 19.31 -3.22
C MET A 18 1.57 18.02 -3.45
N VAL A 19 1.32 17.33 -4.58
CA VAL A 19 2.10 16.15 -4.96
C VAL A 19 3.57 16.52 -5.20
N ALA A 20 3.83 17.57 -5.98
CA ALA A 20 5.19 18.04 -6.25
C ALA A 20 5.92 18.47 -4.96
N PHE A 21 5.23 19.17 -4.06
CA PHE A 21 5.76 19.59 -2.76
C PHE A 21 6.08 18.38 -1.87
N SER A 22 5.20 17.37 -1.85
CA SER A 22 5.42 16.12 -1.11
C SER A 22 6.64 15.36 -1.63
N LEU A 23 6.79 15.26 -2.97
CA LEU A 23 7.98 14.67 -3.59
C LEU A 23 9.25 15.47 -3.29
N TRP A 24 9.16 16.80 -3.27
CA TRP A 24 10.30 17.67 -2.91
C TRP A 24 10.72 17.48 -1.45
N LEU A 25 9.77 17.28 -0.53
CA LEU A 25 10.06 17.05 0.89
C LEU A 25 10.76 15.71 1.16
N GLN A 26 10.65 14.71 0.29
CA GLN A 26 11.34 13.42 0.44
C GLN A 26 12.85 13.51 0.52
N ARG A 27 13.48 14.60 0.03
CA ARG A 27 14.92 14.84 0.18
C ARG A 27 15.36 14.88 1.64
N TYR A 28 14.45 15.19 2.56
CA TYR A 28 14.71 15.22 3.99
C TYR A 28 14.38 13.87 4.63
N LYS A 29 15.31 13.31 5.42
CA LYS A 29 15.18 11.98 6.05
C LYS A 29 13.88 11.79 6.85
N VAL A 30 13.37 12.87 7.48
CA VAL A 30 12.15 12.88 8.29
C VAL A 30 10.89 12.69 7.43
N PHE A 31 10.91 13.13 6.17
CA PHE A 31 9.76 13.13 5.25
C PHE A 31 9.87 12.08 4.13
N ARG A 32 10.66 11.04 4.32
CA ARG A 32 10.82 9.98 3.31
C ARG A 32 9.52 9.22 3.00
N SER A 33 8.55 9.22 3.93
CA SER A 33 7.22 8.66 3.69
C SER A 33 6.31 9.73 3.09
N LEU A 34 5.91 9.53 1.84
CA LEU A 34 5.12 10.51 1.06
C LEU A 34 3.69 10.69 1.55
N GLY A 35 3.04 9.59 1.88
CA GLY A 35 1.62 9.58 2.20
C GLY A 35 1.24 10.47 3.37
N PRO A 36 1.87 10.33 4.56
CA PRO A 36 1.50 11.11 5.75
C PRO A 36 1.64 12.62 5.56
N VAL A 37 2.73 13.06 4.92
CA VAL A 37 3.00 14.50 4.72
C VAL A 37 1.96 15.10 3.78
N LEU A 38 1.71 14.43 2.64
CA LEU A 38 0.70 14.87 1.69
C LEU A 38 -0.67 14.95 2.36
N THR A 39 -1.07 13.92 3.09
CA THR A 39 -2.38 13.84 3.74
C THR A 39 -2.58 14.94 4.77
N VAL A 40 -1.60 15.20 5.66
CA VAL A 40 -1.70 16.24 6.69
C VAL A 40 -1.84 17.63 6.08
N VAL A 41 -1.03 17.96 5.06
CA VAL A 41 -1.09 19.27 4.41
C VAL A 41 -2.42 19.46 3.68
N VAL A 42 -2.90 18.43 3.00
CA VAL A 42 -4.14 18.47 2.21
C VAL A 42 -5.37 18.59 3.13
N ILE A 43 -5.41 17.85 4.26
CA ILE A 43 -6.46 17.98 5.28
C ILE A 43 -6.46 19.39 5.85
N GLY A 44 -5.30 19.99 6.09
CA GLY A 44 -5.18 21.37 6.54
C GLY A 44 -5.81 22.35 5.56
N LEU A 45 -5.56 22.21 4.26
CA LEU A 45 -6.10 23.10 3.22
C LEU A 45 -7.63 23.03 3.09
N SER A 46 -8.24 21.86 3.21
CA SER A 46 -9.70 21.72 3.15
C SER A 46 -10.38 22.25 4.41
N ASN A 47 -9.84 21.94 5.59
CA ASN A 47 -10.42 22.37 6.87
C ASN A 47 -10.20 23.88 7.19
N THR A 48 -9.24 24.53 6.52
CA THR A 48 -9.06 26.00 6.53
C THR A 48 -9.84 26.71 5.42
N HIS A 49 -10.71 25.99 4.68
CA HIS A 49 -11.52 26.52 3.58
C HIS A 49 -10.73 27.12 2.41
N VAL A 50 -9.47 26.74 2.24
CA VAL A 50 -8.69 27.10 1.04
C VAL A 50 -9.26 26.38 -0.19
N VAL A 51 -9.55 25.09 -0.06
CA VAL A 51 -10.22 24.26 -1.07
C VAL A 51 -11.51 23.65 -0.54
N PRO A 52 -12.49 23.29 -1.38
CA PRO A 52 -13.71 22.64 -0.95
C PRO A 52 -13.45 21.19 -0.50
N ILE A 53 -14.23 20.72 0.46
CA ILE A 53 -14.21 19.32 0.93
C ILE A 53 -14.77 18.38 -0.16
N SER A 54 -15.72 18.84 -0.98
CA SER A 54 -16.35 18.07 -2.05
C SER A 54 -16.34 18.84 -3.36
N HIS A 55 -15.93 18.17 -4.46
CA HIS A 55 -15.95 18.72 -5.81
C HIS A 55 -15.98 17.60 -6.85
N ASP A 56 -16.61 17.84 -8.04
CA ASP A 56 -16.74 16.84 -9.11
C ASP A 56 -15.40 16.35 -9.66
N LEU A 57 -14.38 17.22 -9.66
CA LEU A 57 -13.02 16.86 -10.05
C LEU A 57 -12.47 15.71 -9.19
N TYR A 58 -12.74 15.70 -7.87
CA TYR A 58 -12.26 14.66 -6.98
C TYR A 58 -12.88 13.30 -7.31
N SER A 59 -14.18 13.31 -7.66
CA SER A 59 -14.87 12.09 -8.13
C SER A 59 -14.28 11.57 -9.43
N SER A 60 -13.97 12.47 -10.36
CA SER A 60 -13.38 12.11 -11.64
C SER A 60 -12.00 11.52 -11.49
N ILE A 61 -11.14 12.13 -10.67
CA ILE A 61 -9.80 11.60 -10.37
C ILE A 61 -9.92 10.23 -9.69
N SER A 62 -10.82 10.08 -8.70
CA SER A 62 -11.06 8.81 -8.04
C SER A 62 -11.49 7.72 -9.03
N THR A 63 -12.41 8.03 -9.92
CA THR A 63 -12.97 7.06 -10.86
C THR A 63 -11.95 6.59 -11.91
N TYR A 64 -11.15 7.51 -12.45
CA TYR A 64 -10.27 7.23 -13.57
C TYR A 64 -8.83 6.90 -13.15
N CYS A 65 -8.29 7.62 -12.18
CA CYS A 65 -6.87 7.51 -11.83
C CYS A 65 -6.56 6.29 -10.94
N VAL A 66 -7.47 5.87 -10.05
CA VAL A 66 -7.20 4.75 -9.15
C VAL A 66 -6.89 3.47 -9.91
N GLN A 67 -7.77 3.07 -10.82
CA GLN A 67 -7.62 1.81 -11.54
C GLN A 67 -6.42 1.85 -12.51
N ALA A 68 -6.20 2.99 -13.17
CA ALA A 68 -5.05 3.19 -14.04
C ALA A 68 -3.74 3.19 -13.25
N GLY A 69 -3.69 3.88 -12.11
CA GLY A 69 -2.52 3.91 -11.23
C GLY A 69 -2.14 2.53 -10.71
N ILE A 70 -3.12 1.76 -10.23
CA ILE A 70 -2.92 0.36 -9.80
C ILE A 70 -2.39 -0.48 -10.94
N SER A 71 -3.03 -0.40 -12.11
CA SER A 71 -2.60 -1.14 -13.30
C SER A 71 -1.15 -0.83 -13.64
N ILE A 72 -0.78 0.46 -13.74
CA ILE A 72 0.57 0.91 -14.10
C ILE A 72 1.60 0.43 -13.06
N CYS A 73 1.31 0.53 -11.77
CA CYS A 73 2.18 0.00 -10.72
C CYS A 73 2.42 -1.50 -10.89
N LEU A 74 1.36 -2.27 -11.15
CA LEU A 74 1.45 -3.72 -11.31
C LEU A 74 2.19 -4.17 -12.59
N LEU A 75 2.35 -3.29 -13.60
CA LEU A 75 3.21 -3.57 -14.76
C LEU A 75 4.69 -3.71 -14.39
N SER A 76 5.10 -3.28 -13.20
CA SER A 76 6.46 -3.52 -12.68
C SER A 76 6.68 -4.96 -12.22
N MET A 77 5.61 -5.74 -12.04
CA MET A 77 5.69 -7.06 -11.46
C MET A 77 6.28 -8.09 -12.42
N ASN A 78 7.35 -8.75 -12.02
CA ASN A 78 7.96 -9.83 -12.76
C ASN A 78 7.82 -11.16 -12.03
N VAL A 79 6.86 -11.99 -12.47
CA VAL A 79 6.59 -13.30 -11.85
C VAL A 79 7.80 -14.23 -11.94
N THR A 80 8.71 -14.04 -12.90
CA THR A 80 9.92 -14.87 -13.01
C THR A 80 10.93 -14.61 -11.88
N GLU A 81 10.89 -13.42 -11.26
CA GLU A 81 11.72 -13.10 -10.09
C GLU A 81 11.34 -13.91 -8.84
N LEU A 82 10.07 -14.34 -8.74
CA LEU A 82 9.62 -15.28 -7.70
C LEU A 82 10.44 -16.57 -7.68
N LYS A 83 10.83 -17.06 -8.87
CA LYS A 83 11.60 -18.30 -9.01
C LYS A 83 13.03 -18.16 -8.51
N LYS A 84 13.54 -16.93 -8.39
CA LYS A 84 14.87 -16.63 -7.86
C LYS A 84 14.89 -16.58 -6.33
N LEU A 85 13.73 -16.46 -5.68
CA LEU A 85 13.66 -16.47 -4.24
C LEU A 85 13.88 -17.88 -3.67
N ASN A 86 14.75 -17.97 -2.68
CA ASN A 86 14.89 -19.17 -1.86
C ASN A 86 13.60 -19.48 -1.08
N ARG A 87 13.52 -20.65 -0.45
CA ARG A 87 12.33 -21.05 0.34
C ARG A 87 12.03 -20.12 1.51
N GLN A 88 13.05 -19.66 2.23
CA GLN A 88 12.85 -18.87 3.47
C GLN A 88 12.14 -17.54 3.25
N PRO A 89 12.52 -16.66 2.31
CA PRO A 89 11.80 -15.42 2.05
C PRO A 89 10.35 -15.65 1.56
N VAL A 90 10.09 -16.72 0.81
CA VAL A 90 8.72 -17.06 0.39
C VAL A 90 7.88 -17.48 1.60
N ILE A 91 8.41 -18.33 2.49
CA ILE A 91 7.72 -18.73 3.72
C ILE A 91 7.48 -17.53 4.62
N ALA A 92 8.47 -16.63 4.78
CA ALA A 92 8.31 -15.39 5.54
C ALA A 92 7.19 -14.52 4.97
N LEU A 93 7.15 -14.32 3.65
CA LEU A 93 6.11 -13.55 2.98
C LEU A 93 4.71 -14.14 3.16
N VAL A 94 4.57 -15.45 2.94
CA VAL A 94 3.30 -16.16 3.14
C VAL A 94 2.86 -16.07 4.60
N SER A 95 3.80 -16.22 5.55
CA SER A 95 3.50 -16.05 6.98
C SER A 95 3.03 -14.64 7.32
N ALA A 96 3.63 -13.60 6.72
CA ALA A 96 3.21 -12.20 6.94
C ALA A 96 1.77 -12.00 6.44
N ILE A 97 1.47 -12.38 5.20
CA ILE A 97 0.14 -12.27 4.61
C ILE A 97 -0.90 -13.06 5.41
N PHE A 98 -0.58 -14.30 5.77
CA PHE A 98 -1.46 -15.15 6.58
C PHE A 98 -1.75 -14.51 7.95
N SER A 99 -0.74 -13.98 8.62
CA SER A 99 -0.88 -13.33 9.93
C SER A 99 -1.80 -12.11 9.86
N VAL A 100 -1.64 -11.29 8.81
CA VAL A 100 -2.52 -10.13 8.57
C VAL A 100 -3.96 -10.60 8.39
N CYS A 101 -4.22 -11.60 7.53
CA CYS A 101 -5.57 -12.09 7.27
C CYS A 101 -6.25 -12.67 8.52
N ILE A 102 -5.55 -13.54 9.26
CA ILE A 102 -6.11 -14.21 10.45
C ILE A 102 -6.44 -13.19 11.53
N VAL A 103 -5.51 -12.28 11.84
CA VAL A 103 -5.74 -11.26 12.87
C VAL A 103 -6.83 -10.29 12.45
N ALA A 104 -6.86 -9.88 11.17
CA ALA A 104 -7.90 -9.00 10.67
C ALA A 104 -9.30 -9.63 10.73
N ILE A 105 -9.44 -10.90 10.41
CA ILE A 105 -10.72 -11.62 10.53
C ILE A 105 -11.11 -11.71 12.01
N GLY A 106 -10.20 -12.18 12.87
CA GLY A 106 -10.48 -12.35 14.30
C GLY A 106 -10.91 -11.04 14.98
N LEU A 107 -10.17 -9.96 14.77
CA LEU A 107 -10.54 -8.65 15.28
C LEU A 107 -11.75 -8.05 14.51
N GLY A 108 -11.86 -8.33 13.21
CA GLY A 108 -12.97 -7.87 12.39
C GLY A 108 -14.32 -8.34 12.91
N ILE A 109 -14.43 -9.58 13.39
CA ILE A 109 -15.63 -10.12 14.01
C ILE A 109 -16.04 -9.28 15.23
N ILE A 110 -15.09 -8.79 16.00
CA ILE A 110 -15.34 -8.01 17.22
C ILE A 110 -15.66 -6.55 16.87
N PHE A 111 -14.87 -5.94 15.96
CA PHE A 111 -14.90 -4.51 15.72
C PHE A 111 -15.83 -4.09 14.59
N ALA A 112 -16.05 -4.91 13.55
CA ALA A 112 -16.84 -4.52 12.39
C ALA A 112 -18.28 -4.10 12.72
N PRO A 113 -18.99 -4.72 13.69
CA PRO A 113 -20.32 -4.27 14.06
C PRO A 113 -20.35 -2.87 14.73
N HIS A 114 -19.22 -2.40 15.23
CA HIS A 114 -19.09 -1.13 15.95
C HIS A 114 -18.45 -0.01 15.13
N ILE A 115 -18.02 -0.30 13.92
CA ILE A 115 -17.39 0.66 13.00
C ILE A 115 -18.30 0.83 11.78
N THR A 116 -18.56 2.08 11.39
CA THR A 116 -19.29 2.36 10.14
C THR A 116 -18.59 1.69 8.97
N GLU A 117 -19.33 0.88 8.21
CA GLU A 117 -18.76 0.06 7.13
C GLU A 117 -17.58 -0.84 7.56
N GLY A 118 -17.59 -1.34 8.80
CA GLY A 118 -16.45 -2.00 9.43
C GLY A 118 -15.94 -3.24 8.69
N TRP A 119 -16.82 -4.03 8.03
CA TRP A 119 -16.40 -5.14 7.20
C TRP A 119 -15.58 -4.68 5.99
N LYS A 120 -15.89 -3.50 5.42
CA LYS A 120 -15.11 -2.90 4.33
C LYS A 120 -13.75 -2.45 4.85
N CYS A 121 -13.73 -1.82 6.03
CA CYS A 121 -12.49 -1.42 6.71
C CYS A 121 -11.57 -2.61 6.97
N ALA A 122 -12.11 -3.75 7.40
CA ALA A 122 -11.31 -4.96 7.62
C ALA A 122 -10.55 -5.39 6.34
N GLY A 123 -11.24 -5.43 5.20
CA GLY A 123 -10.61 -5.71 3.91
C GLY A 123 -9.60 -4.65 3.48
N MET A 124 -9.93 -3.37 3.66
CA MET A 124 -9.07 -2.24 3.32
C MET A 124 -7.74 -2.32 4.07
N PHE A 125 -7.77 -2.57 5.38
CA PHE A 125 -6.55 -2.69 6.19
C PHE A 125 -5.75 -3.96 5.87
N VAL A 126 -6.41 -5.07 5.53
CA VAL A 126 -5.69 -6.25 5.01
C VAL A 126 -4.95 -5.90 3.72
N GLY A 127 -5.58 -5.18 2.80
CA GLY A 127 -4.92 -4.73 1.58
C GLY A 127 -3.73 -3.83 1.86
N THR A 128 -3.88 -2.86 2.78
CA THR A 128 -2.80 -1.96 3.20
C THR A 128 -1.62 -2.72 3.78
N TYR A 129 -1.90 -3.63 4.72
CA TYR A 129 -0.85 -4.36 5.42
C TYR A 129 -0.40 -5.65 4.72
N THR A 130 -0.82 -5.80 3.46
CA THR A 130 -0.29 -6.81 2.54
C THR A 130 0.44 -6.18 1.35
N GLY A 131 0.16 -4.91 1.01
CA GLY A 131 0.75 -4.31 -0.19
C GLY A 131 0.78 -2.79 -0.22
N GLY A 132 0.64 -2.15 0.94
CA GLY A 132 0.73 -0.70 1.08
C GLY A 132 -0.58 0.05 0.81
N THR A 133 -0.55 1.35 1.06
CA THR A 133 -1.70 2.26 0.96
C THR A 133 -2.42 2.27 -0.40
N PRO A 134 -1.77 2.05 -1.56
CA PRO A 134 -2.50 1.93 -2.83
C PRO A 134 -3.57 0.84 -2.81
N ASN A 135 -3.32 -0.28 -2.12
CA ASN A 135 -4.29 -1.37 -2.01
C ASN A 135 -5.48 -1.02 -1.11
N LEU A 136 -5.27 -0.20 -0.06
CA LEU A 136 -6.38 0.32 0.76
C LEU A 136 -7.41 1.02 -0.12
N THR A 137 -6.93 1.96 -0.93
CA THR A 137 -7.73 2.72 -1.88
C THR A 137 -8.40 1.85 -2.94
N ALA A 138 -7.65 0.89 -3.46
CA ALA A 138 -8.15 -0.05 -4.46
C ALA A 138 -9.33 -0.86 -3.92
N ILE A 139 -9.16 -1.42 -2.73
CA ILE A 139 -10.19 -2.22 -2.07
C ILE A 139 -11.39 -1.36 -1.70
N ALA A 140 -11.18 -0.15 -1.14
CA ALA A 140 -12.26 0.79 -0.86
C ALA A 140 -13.16 1.01 -2.08
N THR A 141 -12.54 1.23 -3.24
CA THR A 141 -13.25 1.37 -4.52
C THR A 141 -13.95 0.06 -4.91
N GLY A 142 -13.31 -1.09 -4.68
CA GLY A 142 -13.85 -2.41 -5.01
C GLY A 142 -15.07 -2.80 -4.17
N VAL A 143 -15.08 -2.43 -2.87
CA VAL A 143 -16.19 -2.73 -1.96
C VAL A 143 -17.20 -1.58 -1.83
N ASP A 144 -17.06 -0.54 -2.66
CA ASP A 144 -17.92 0.65 -2.63
C ASP A 144 -17.98 1.31 -1.26
N CYS A 145 -16.81 1.61 -0.71
CA CYS A 145 -16.68 2.29 0.57
C CYS A 145 -17.02 3.78 0.43
N SER A 146 -17.66 4.36 1.43
CA SER A 146 -17.92 5.81 1.48
C SER A 146 -16.58 6.59 1.54
N ARG A 147 -16.59 7.83 1.06
CA ARG A 147 -15.39 8.68 1.07
C ARG A 147 -14.98 9.03 2.50
N GLU A 148 -15.96 9.25 3.35
CA GLU A 148 -15.78 9.55 4.77
C GLU A 148 -15.08 8.40 5.48
N THR A 149 -15.55 7.17 5.29
CA THR A 149 -14.92 5.96 5.86
C THR A 149 -13.53 5.74 5.29
N LEU A 150 -13.33 5.93 3.97
CA LEU A 150 -12.02 5.82 3.35
C LEU A 150 -11.02 6.84 3.91
N ALA A 151 -11.45 8.09 4.09
CA ALA A 151 -10.64 9.15 4.67
C ALA A 151 -10.26 8.84 6.13
N ALA A 152 -11.23 8.39 6.93
CA ALA A 152 -10.99 7.96 8.31
C ALA A 152 -10.03 6.76 8.38
N ALA A 153 -10.17 5.78 7.48
CA ALA A 153 -9.27 4.64 7.41
C ALA A 153 -7.83 5.03 7.07
N ASN A 154 -7.64 5.92 6.08
CA ASN A 154 -6.31 6.45 5.76
C ASN A 154 -5.67 7.17 6.94
N ALA A 155 -6.42 8.01 7.64
CA ALA A 155 -5.90 8.74 8.79
C ALA A 155 -5.56 7.80 9.96
N ALA A 156 -6.40 6.81 10.27
CA ALA A 156 -6.12 5.78 11.26
C ALA A 156 -4.86 4.98 10.90
N ASP A 157 -4.71 4.59 9.63
CA ASP A 157 -3.50 3.93 9.12
C ASP A 157 -2.26 4.78 9.39
N TYR A 158 -2.23 6.03 8.99
CA TYR A 158 -1.05 6.89 9.16
C TYR A 158 -0.67 7.13 10.62
N VAL A 159 -1.64 7.27 11.50
CA VAL A 159 -1.40 7.45 12.95
C VAL A 159 -0.71 6.23 13.55
N VAL A 160 -1.08 5.03 13.10
CA VAL A 160 -0.57 3.77 13.67
C VAL A 160 0.65 3.25 12.91
N SER A 161 0.62 3.27 11.58
CA SER A 161 1.69 2.69 10.75
C SER A 161 2.97 3.53 10.75
N THR A 162 2.88 4.87 10.85
CA THR A 162 4.06 5.74 10.82
C THR A 162 5.04 5.48 11.96
N PRO A 163 4.63 5.40 13.26
CA PRO A 163 5.54 5.03 14.34
C PRO A 163 6.13 3.64 14.16
N LEU A 164 5.33 2.68 13.71
CA LEU A 164 5.79 1.31 13.46
C LEU A 164 6.84 1.28 12.34
N MET A 165 6.65 2.05 11.26
CA MET A 165 7.62 2.16 10.18
C MET A 165 8.97 2.71 10.66
N VAL A 166 8.97 3.71 11.55
CA VAL A 166 10.20 4.22 12.17
C VAL A 166 10.92 3.14 12.96
N LEU A 167 10.17 2.34 13.72
CA LEU A 167 10.73 1.20 14.45
C LEU A 167 11.30 0.13 13.51
N MET A 168 10.62 -0.17 12.41
CA MET A 168 11.10 -1.13 11.40
C MET A 168 12.40 -0.68 10.75
N PHE A 169 12.55 0.60 10.42
CA PHE A 169 13.81 1.14 9.89
C PHE A 169 14.95 1.11 10.91
N ALA A 170 14.65 1.28 12.18
CA ALA A 170 15.64 1.19 13.26
C ALA A 170 15.97 -0.27 13.64
N ALA A 171 15.09 -1.22 13.31
CA ALA A 171 15.18 -2.61 13.74
C ALA A 171 16.50 -3.31 13.37
N PRO A 172 17.09 -3.15 12.15
CA PRO A 172 18.38 -3.75 11.83
C PRO A 172 19.48 -3.36 12.80
N ALA A 173 19.59 -2.07 13.13
CA ALA A 173 20.59 -1.57 14.07
C ALA A 173 20.31 -1.99 15.52
N LEU A 174 19.04 -1.93 15.95
CA LEU A 174 18.61 -2.31 17.30
C LEU A 174 18.83 -3.81 17.55
N PHE A 175 18.52 -4.66 16.59
CA PHE A 175 18.67 -6.11 16.72
C PHE A 175 20.13 -6.52 16.71
N LYS A 176 20.97 -5.93 15.84
CA LYS A 176 22.41 -6.18 15.83
C LYS A 176 23.07 -5.84 17.17
N ALA A 177 22.65 -4.75 17.82
CA ALA A 177 23.20 -4.30 19.10
C ALA A 177 22.71 -5.11 20.31
N SER A 178 21.61 -5.86 20.20
CA SER A 178 20.95 -6.49 21.34
C SER A 178 21.37 -7.95 21.56
N LYS A 179 22.22 -8.19 22.57
CA LYS A 179 22.58 -9.56 23.00
C LYS A 179 21.35 -10.41 23.39
N LYS A 180 20.31 -9.78 23.97
CA LYS A 180 19.07 -10.48 24.34
C LYS A 180 18.31 -10.92 23.09
N TRP A 181 18.25 -10.08 22.07
CA TRP A 181 17.61 -10.40 20.79
C TRP A 181 18.32 -11.57 20.10
N ASN A 182 19.64 -11.55 20.00
CA ASN A 182 20.42 -12.60 19.38
C ASN A 182 20.26 -13.97 20.08
N LYS A 183 20.03 -13.95 21.41
CA LYS A 183 19.67 -15.17 22.16
C LYS A 183 18.24 -15.63 21.87
N LEU A 184 17.30 -14.68 21.74
CA LEU A 184 15.91 -14.97 21.40
C LEU A 184 15.77 -15.44 19.96
N TRP A 185 16.55 -14.85 19.04
CA TRP A 185 16.51 -15.15 17.60
C TRP A 185 17.89 -15.55 17.08
N PRO A 186 18.31 -16.81 17.21
CA PRO A 186 19.64 -17.25 16.79
C PRO A 186 19.79 -17.50 15.29
N TYR A 187 18.73 -17.28 14.50
CA TYR A 187 18.72 -17.49 13.06
C TYR A 187 18.92 -16.15 12.34
N SER A 188 20.15 -15.86 11.92
CA SER A 188 20.52 -14.69 11.15
C SER A 188 21.55 -15.03 10.09
N PHE A 189 21.75 -14.13 9.14
CA PHE A 189 22.85 -14.21 8.20
C PHE A 189 24.17 -13.87 8.88
N THR A 190 25.27 -14.41 8.36
CA THR A 190 26.62 -13.91 8.68
C THR A 190 26.89 -12.57 8.01
N GLU A 191 27.86 -11.80 8.51
CA GLU A 191 28.21 -10.52 7.89
C GLU A 191 28.73 -10.70 6.45
N GLU A 192 29.44 -11.80 6.18
CA GLU A 192 29.95 -12.16 4.86
C GLU A 192 28.79 -12.45 3.88
N GLU A 193 27.82 -13.26 4.28
CA GLU A 193 26.62 -13.55 3.47
C GLU A 193 25.78 -12.28 3.16
N LEU A 194 25.80 -11.28 4.04
CA LEU A 194 25.05 -10.04 3.87
C LEU A 194 25.79 -9.04 2.96
N ASP A 195 27.10 -9.09 2.89
CA ASP A 195 27.93 -8.19 2.08
C ASP A 195 28.06 -8.64 0.62
N GLU A 196 27.72 -9.89 0.30
CA GLU A 196 27.69 -10.41 -1.07
C GLU A 196 26.59 -9.71 -1.89
N GLY A 197 26.95 -8.94 -2.91
CA GLY A 197 26.00 -8.35 -3.86
C GLY A 197 26.47 -7.06 -4.51
N GLU A 198 26.00 -6.81 -5.72
CA GLU A 198 26.23 -5.54 -6.42
C GLU A 198 25.30 -4.44 -5.86
N HIS A 199 25.86 -3.27 -5.61
CA HIS A 199 25.11 -2.08 -5.30
C HIS A 199 24.30 -1.64 -6.54
N GLN A 200 23.02 -1.97 -6.60
CA GLN A 200 22.10 -1.28 -7.49
C GLN A 200 21.45 -0.12 -6.72
N PRO A 201 21.68 1.13 -7.11
CA PRO A 201 21.04 2.26 -6.45
C PRO A 201 19.52 2.23 -6.68
N LEU A 202 18.75 2.11 -5.58
CA LEU A 202 17.29 1.95 -5.58
C LEU A 202 16.51 3.18 -6.03
N MET A 203 17.12 4.35 -6.02
CA MET A 203 16.54 5.62 -6.46
C MET A 203 17.56 6.35 -7.34
N SER A 204 18.18 5.63 -8.28
CA SER A 204 18.96 6.27 -9.32
C SER A 204 18.04 7.01 -10.28
N ASP A 205 18.52 8.13 -10.80
CA ASP A 205 17.89 8.80 -11.92
C ASP A 205 17.70 7.79 -13.05
N LYS A 206 16.45 7.48 -13.36
CA LYS A 206 16.10 6.54 -14.44
C LYS A 206 15.72 7.38 -15.65
N GLU A 207 16.41 7.17 -16.75
CA GLU A 207 16.00 7.72 -18.03
C GLU A 207 14.73 7.00 -18.52
N TRP A 208 13.63 7.74 -18.64
CA TRP A 208 12.42 7.31 -19.34
C TRP A 208 12.10 8.26 -20.47
N SER A 209 11.54 7.72 -21.51
CA SER A 209 11.16 8.49 -22.68
C SER A 209 9.69 8.87 -22.65
N ILE A 210 9.31 9.90 -23.42
CA ILE A 210 7.90 10.22 -23.65
C ILE A 210 7.13 9.01 -24.20
N LYS A 211 7.80 8.15 -24.96
CA LYS A 211 7.24 6.91 -25.48
C LYS A 211 6.86 5.94 -24.35
N ASP A 212 7.69 5.80 -23.31
CA ASP A 212 7.37 4.97 -22.14
C ASP A 212 6.15 5.50 -21.42
N ILE A 213 6.09 6.81 -21.16
CA ILE A 213 4.94 7.48 -20.53
C ILE A 213 3.66 7.22 -21.33
N ALA A 214 3.70 7.45 -22.65
CA ALA A 214 2.54 7.27 -23.51
C ALA A 214 2.02 5.83 -23.49
N TRP A 215 2.91 4.82 -23.58
CA TRP A 215 2.50 3.43 -23.52
C TRP A 215 1.99 3.01 -22.14
N LEU A 216 2.61 3.45 -21.05
CA LEU A 216 2.17 3.15 -19.69
C LEU A 216 0.78 3.72 -19.41
N LEU A 217 0.52 4.98 -19.81
CA LEU A 217 -0.80 5.59 -19.70
C LEU A 217 -1.82 4.84 -20.55
N THR A 218 -1.47 4.53 -21.80
CA THR A 218 -2.37 3.81 -22.72
C THR A 218 -2.75 2.44 -22.15
N ILE A 219 -1.79 1.67 -21.63
CA ILE A 219 -2.03 0.36 -21.02
C ILE A 219 -2.87 0.53 -19.76
N GLY A 220 -2.49 1.44 -18.85
CA GLY A 220 -3.19 1.63 -17.58
C GLY A 220 -4.65 2.04 -17.75
N PHE A 221 -4.91 3.06 -18.55
CA PHE A 221 -6.28 3.50 -18.84
C PHE A 221 -7.04 2.50 -19.72
N GLY A 222 -6.36 1.81 -20.65
CA GLY A 222 -6.94 0.74 -21.46
C GLY A 222 -7.42 -0.43 -20.62
N VAL A 223 -6.61 -0.91 -19.67
CA VAL A 223 -7.00 -1.94 -18.71
C VAL A 223 -8.18 -1.48 -17.86
N ALA A 224 -8.15 -0.25 -17.33
CA ALA A 224 -9.23 0.31 -16.54
C ALA A 224 -10.55 0.38 -17.33
N PHE A 225 -10.50 0.79 -18.61
CA PHE A 225 -11.66 0.86 -19.49
C PHE A 225 -12.23 -0.54 -19.81
N ILE A 226 -11.39 -1.46 -20.27
CA ILE A 226 -11.80 -2.82 -20.66
C ILE A 226 -12.38 -3.56 -19.47
N THR A 227 -11.72 -3.50 -18.31
CA THR A 227 -12.20 -4.20 -17.10
C THR A 227 -13.51 -3.64 -16.58
N THR A 228 -13.74 -2.33 -16.69
CA THR A 228 -15.03 -1.71 -16.34
C THR A 228 -16.14 -2.24 -17.22
N ALA A 229 -15.95 -2.23 -18.55
CA ALA A 229 -16.94 -2.69 -19.51
C ALA A 229 -17.29 -4.18 -19.36
N ILE A 230 -16.30 -5.01 -19.04
CA ILE A 230 -16.46 -6.46 -18.84
C ILE A 230 -17.10 -6.75 -17.48
N ALA A 231 -16.60 -6.13 -16.41
CA ALA A 231 -17.05 -6.41 -15.05
C ALA A 231 -18.53 -6.08 -14.85
N GLN A 232 -19.01 -4.98 -15.42
CA GLN A 232 -20.43 -4.59 -15.39
C GLN A 232 -21.37 -5.59 -16.08
N ARG A 233 -20.85 -6.39 -17.02
CA ARG A 233 -21.64 -7.38 -17.76
C ARG A 233 -21.63 -8.78 -17.12
N ILE A 234 -20.52 -9.12 -16.44
CA ILE A 234 -20.29 -10.48 -15.92
C ILE A 234 -20.68 -10.61 -14.46
N PHE A 235 -20.43 -9.57 -13.64
CA PHE A 235 -20.66 -9.64 -12.21
C PHE A 235 -22.01 -9.00 -11.81
N PRO A 236 -22.67 -9.48 -10.75
CA PRO A 236 -23.85 -8.84 -10.19
C PRO A 236 -23.52 -7.46 -9.64
N GLU A 237 -24.54 -6.58 -9.52
CA GLU A 237 -24.39 -5.19 -9.07
C GLU A 237 -23.65 -5.07 -7.72
N THR A 238 -23.85 -6.01 -6.82
CA THR A 238 -23.24 -6.04 -5.48
C THR A 238 -21.76 -6.39 -5.50
N PHE A 239 -21.22 -6.92 -6.60
CA PHE A 239 -19.83 -7.42 -6.65
C PHE A 239 -19.01 -6.86 -7.83
N TRP A 240 -19.62 -6.19 -8.82
CA TRP A 240 -18.91 -5.80 -10.04
C TRP A 240 -17.70 -4.88 -9.78
N LYS A 241 -17.75 -4.01 -8.75
CA LYS A 241 -16.63 -3.12 -8.38
C LYS A 241 -15.45 -3.94 -7.85
N ALA A 242 -15.71 -4.91 -6.97
CA ALA A 242 -14.69 -5.84 -6.48
C ALA A 242 -14.16 -6.72 -7.62
N GLY A 243 -15.04 -7.28 -8.42
CA GLY A 243 -14.68 -8.06 -9.60
C GLY A 243 -13.83 -7.29 -10.60
N ARG A 244 -14.16 -6.01 -10.85
CA ARG A 244 -13.34 -5.11 -11.67
C ARG A 244 -11.92 -4.95 -11.11
N LEU A 245 -11.78 -4.72 -9.80
CA LEU A 245 -10.47 -4.60 -9.17
C LEU A 245 -9.63 -5.87 -9.35
N LEU A 246 -10.23 -7.04 -9.12
CA LEU A 246 -9.55 -8.32 -9.31
C LEU A 246 -9.13 -8.52 -10.77
N MET A 247 -9.99 -8.14 -11.73
CA MET A 247 -9.65 -8.18 -13.15
C MET A 247 -8.52 -7.23 -13.52
N VAL A 248 -8.54 -5.97 -13.03
CA VAL A 248 -7.43 -5.01 -13.23
C VAL A 248 -6.13 -5.61 -12.73
N THR A 249 -6.13 -6.16 -11.52
CA THR A 249 -4.95 -6.79 -10.92
C THR A 249 -4.44 -7.95 -11.76
N THR A 250 -5.32 -8.89 -12.12
CA THR A 250 -4.96 -10.08 -12.91
C THR A 250 -4.42 -9.71 -14.29
N ILE A 251 -5.15 -8.86 -15.03
CA ILE A 251 -4.76 -8.47 -16.40
C ILE A 251 -3.44 -7.71 -16.38
N SER A 252 -3.25 -6.79 -15.43
CA SER A 252 -1.99 -6.04 -15.33
C SER A 252 -0.80 -6.94 -15.04
N ILE A 253 -0.94 -7.92 -14.13
CA ILE A 253 0.10 -8.91 -13.86
C ILE A 253 0.40 -9.75 -15.09
N CYS A 254 -0.61 -10.18 -15.84
CA CYS A 254 -0.42 -10.92 -17.10
C CYS A 254 0.30 -10.07 -18.15
N LEU A 255 -0.11 -8.82 -18.35
CA LEU A 255 0.53 -7.90 -19.29
C LEU A 255 1.97 -7.61 -18.91
N ALA A 256 2.28 -7.50 -17.62
CA ALA A 256 3.62 -7.32 -17.09
C ALA A 256 4.60 -8.43 -17.51
N GLN A 257 4.11 -9.64 -17.86
CA GLN A 257 4.95 -10.74 -18.32
C GLN A 257 5.35 -10.62 -19.79
N LEU A 258 4.69 -9.77 -20.58
CA LEU A 258 4.97 -9.59 -22.01
C LEU A 258 6.31 -8.87 -22.23
N LYS A 259 7.13 -9.39 -23.14
CA LYS A 259 8.45 -8.81 -23.47
C LYS A 259 8.43 -7.31 -23.79
N PRO A 260 7.47 -6.76 -24.58
CA PRO A 260 7.44 -5.32 -24.85
C PRO A 260 7.10 -4.50 -23.61
N VAL A 261 6.23 -4.98 -22.72
CA VAL A 261 5.83 -4.31 -21.48
C VAL A 261 6.99 -4.29 -20.47
N LYS A 262 7.74 -5.39 -20.34
CA LYS A 262 8.94 -5.47 -19.48
C LYS A 262 10.04 -4.46 -19.85
N LYS A 263 10.05 -3.96 -21.08
CA LYS A 263 11.02 -2.95 -21.55
C LYS A 263 10.62 -1.51 -21.18
N LEU A 264 9.36 -1.28 -20.82
CA LEU A 264 8.89 0.04 -20.43
C LEU A 264 9.51 0.43 -19.08
N ARG A 265 9.94 1.68 -18.99
CA ARG A 265 10.59 2.24 -17.80
C ARG A 265 9.67 3.23 -17.09
N GLY A 266 9.84 3.42 -15.80
CA GLY A 266 9.10 4.40 -15.01
C GLY A 266 7.68 3.98 -14.62
N ASN A 267 7.29 2.72 -14.80
CA ASN A 267 5.97 2.21 -14.45
C ASN A 267 5.64 2.41 -12.96
N LEU A 268 6.54 2.08 -12.04
CA LEU A 268 6.30 2.26 -10.62
C LEU A 268 6.18 3.75 -10.25
N ASP A 269 7.08 4.59 -10.80
CA ASP A 269 7.12 6.02 -10.51
C ASP A 269 5.87 6.73 -11.04
N LEU A 270 5.45 6.42 -12.29
CA LEU A 270 4.25 7.00 -12.88
C LEU A 270 2.98 6.51 -12.20
N GLY A 271 2.90 5.21 -11.87
CA GLY A 271 1.77 4.66 -11.13
C GLY A 271 1.65 5.27 -9.74
N LEU A 272 2.78 5.48 -9.04
CA LEU A 272 2.82 6.17 -7.76
C LEU A 272 2.37 7.63 -7.87
N PHE A 273 2.86 8.36 -8.88
CA PHE A 273 2.43 9.75 -9.12
C PHE A 273 0.91 9.87 -9.29
N ILE A 274 0.30 9.00 -10.10
CA ILE A 274 -1.15 8.97 -10.31
C ILE A 274 -1.88 8.62 -8.99
N SER A 275 -1.34 7.67 -8.22
CA SER A 275 -1.89 7.31 -6.92
C SER A 275 -1.81 8.45 -5.90
N LEU A 276 -0.74 9.26 -5.91
CA LEU A 276 -0.60 10.43 -5.06
C LEU A 276 -1.60 11.54 -5.42
N CYS A 277 -1.88 11.76 -6.71
CA CYS A 277 -2.92 12.69 -7.13
C CYS A 277 -4.29 12.28 -6.56
N PHE A 278 -4.61 11.00 -6.59
CA PHE A 278 -5.82 10.48 -5.97
C PHE A 278 -5.80 10.62 -4.44
N LEU A 279 -4.70 10.29 -3.78
CA LEU A 279 -4.56 10.41 -2.33
C LEU A 279 -4.77 11.86 -1.85
N ALA A 280 -4.34 12.84 -2.63
CA ALA A 280 -4.62 14.26 -2.36
C ALA A 280 -6.13 14.54 -2.34
N THR A 281 -6.90 13.98 -3.28
CA THR A 281 -8.36 14.18 -3.31
C THR A 281 -9.08 13.54 -2.13
N ILE A 282 -8.57 12.41 -1.61
CA ILE A 282 -9.08 11.80 -0.37
C ILE A 282 -8.84 12.73 0.82
N GLY A 283 -7.62 13.25 0.95
CA GLY A 283 -7.28 14.14 2.06
C GLY A 283 -8.14 15.41 2.08
N PHE A 284 -8.53 15.96 0.92
CA PHE A 284 -9.47 17.08 0.86
C PHE A 284 -10.88 16.72 1.38
N ALA A 285 -11.31 15.47 1.25
CA ALA A 285 -12.61 15.02 1.71
C ALA A 285 -12.69 14.81 3.24
N VAL A 286 -11.61 14.96 3.99
CA VAL A 286 -11.57 14.77 5.44
C VAL A 286 -12.12 16.01 6.14
N ASP A 287 -13.27 15.88 6.85
CA ASP A 287 -13.71 16.84 7.85
C ASP A 287 -13.18 16.42 9.23
N LEU A 288 -12.29 17.23 9.80
CA LEU A 288 -11.70 16.95 11.12
C LEU A 288 -12.72 16.94 12.26
N ARG A 289 -13.86 17.62 12.11
CA ARG A 289 -14.90 17.67 13.16
C ARG A 289 -15.66 16.36 13.26
N GLU A 290 -15.95 15.72 12.12
CA GLU A 290 -16.58 14.40 12.06
C GLU A 290 -15.60 13.28 12.40
N PHE A 291 -14.33 13.48 12.03
CA PHE A 291 -13.24 12.52 12.24
C PHE A 291 -13.02 12.18 13.74
N VAL A 292 -13.08 13.16 14.65
CA VAL A 292 -12.76 12.96 16.08
C VAL A 292 -13.74 11.98 16.75
N GLY A 293 -15.00 11.87 16.31
CA GLY A 293 -16.00 11.00 16.92
C GLY A 293 -15.93 9.51 16.51
N SER A 294 -15.66 9.21 15.24
CA SER A 294 -15.69 7.86 14.67
C SER A 294 -14.30 7.18 14.61
N ALA A 295 -13.24 7.98 14.69
CA ALA A 295 -11.87 7.52 14.44
C ALA A 295 -11.29 6.63 15.55
N PHE A 296 -11.76 6.74 16.79
CA PHE A 296 -11.14 6.02 17.91
C PHE A 296 -11.23 4.49 17.75
N MET A 297 -12.42 3.96 17.49
CA MET A 297 -12.62 2.51 17.32
C MET A 297 -11.86 1.97 16.11
N MET A 298 -11.81 2.73 15.02
CA MET A 298 -11.07 2.37 13.82
C MET A 298 -9.56 2.39 14.09
N THR A 299 -9.04 3.40 14.76
CA THR A 299 -7.63 3.50 15.14
C THR A 299 -7.23 2.37 16.11
N LEU A 300 -8.09 2.05 17.07
CA LEU A 300 -7.86 0.94 18.00
C LEU A 300 -7.83 -0.41 17.26
N TYR A 301 -8.76 -0.62 16.32
CA TYR A 301 -8.77 -1.81 15.47
C TYR A 301 -7.47 -1.95 14.68
N VAL A 302 -7.03 -0.89 14.01
CA VAL A 302 -5.77 -0.87 13.23
C VAL A 302 -4.56 -1.14 14.12
N PHE A 303 -4.51 -0.50 15.30
CA PHE A 303 -3.42 -0.70 16.24
C PHE A 303 -3.32 -2.17 16.70
N LEU A 304 -4.44 -2.73 17.15
CA LEU A 304 -4.48 -4.13 17.59
C LEU A 304 -4.17 -5.10 16.44
N MET A 305 -4.66 -4.78 15.24
CA MET A 305 -4.38 -5.57 14.05
C MET A 305 -2.87 -5.56 13.71
N LEU A 306 -2.22 -4.41 13.69
CA LEU A 306 -0.78 -4.30 13.40
C LEU A 306 0.08 -4.98 14.46
N VAL A 307 -0.23 -4.78 15.74
CA VAL A 307 0.48 -5.46 16.83
C VAL A 307 0.25 -6.97 16.74
N GLY A 308 -0.99 -7.39 16.59
CA GLY A 308 -1.35 -8.82 16.55
C GLY A 308 -0.72 -9.54 15.36
N CYS A 309 -0.80 -8.96 14.14
CA CYS A 309 -0.20 -9.60 12.96
C CYS A 309 1.32 -9.64 13.04
N THR A 310 1.96 -8.59 13.57
CA THR A 310 3.41 -8.57 13.80
C THR A 310 3.83 -9.68 14.75
N LEU A 311 3.17 -9.77 15.91
CA LEU A 311 3.49 -10.83 16.91
C LEU A 311 3.26 -12.23 16.36
N LEU A 312 2.15 -12.44 15.65
CA LEU A 312 1.85 -13.74 15.05
C LEU A 312 2.86 -14.11 13.95
N HIS A 313 3.21 -13.16 13.08
CA HIS A 313 4.23 -13.35 12.06
C HIS A 313 5.60 -13.72 12.66
N PHE A 314 6.04 -12.96 13.66
CA PHE A 314 7.29 -13.27 14.38
C PHE A 314 7.23 -14.65 15.02
N LEU A 315 6.12 -15.01 15.67
CA LEU A 315 5.95 -16.33 16.29
C LEU A 315 6.07 -17.46 15.25
N ILE A 316 5.33 -17.37 14.14
CA ILE A 316 5.36 -18.38 13.07
C ILE A 316 6.78 -18.52 12.50
N CYS A 317 7.41 -17.41 12.14
CA CYS A 317 8.75 -17.42 11.57
C CYS A 317 9.80 -17.94 12.57
N ARG A 318 9.64 -17.66 13.85
CA ARG A 318 10.49 -18.19 14.91
C ARG A 318 10.38 -19.70 15.03
N LEU A 319 9.15 -20.24 14.97
CA LEU A 319 8.90 -21.69 14.98
C LEU A 319 9.47 -22.38 13.74
N LEU A 320 9.36 -21.73 12.59
CA LEU A 320 9.89 -22.24 11.30
C LEU A 320 11.39 -21.97 11.12
N LYS A 321 12.07 -21.39 12.10
CA LYS A 321 13.52 -21.11 12.09
C LYS A 321 13.96 -20.23 10.90
N ILE A 322 13.15 -19.25 10.51
CA ILE A 322 13.44 -18.32 9.43
C ILE A 322 14.47 -17.29 9.91
N LYS A 323 15.43 -16.93 9.07
CA LYS A 323 16.41 -15.87 9.34
C LYS A 323 15.66 -14.53 9.55
N TYR A 324 16.02 -13.79 10.62
CA TYR A 324 15.23 -12.61 11.05
C TYR A 324 15.20 -11.48 10.01
N GLU A 325 16.21 -11.39 9.18
CA GLU A 325 16.29 -10.43 8.08
C GLU A 325 15.13 -10.63 7.09
N TYR A 326 14.83 -11.88 6.75
CA TYR A 326 13.66 -12.18 5.90
C TYR A 326 12.34 -11.86 6.60
N VAL A 327 12.27 -12.09 7.91
CA VAL A 327 11.08 -11.76 8.71
C VAL A 327 10.83 -10.25 8.71
N LEU A 328 11.87 -9.46 8.91
CA LEU A 328 11.75 -8.01 8.90
C LEU A 328 11.42 -7.49 7.49
N LEU A 329 12.10 -7.98 6.45
CA LEU A 329 11.87 -7.54 5.08
C LEU A 329 10.48 -7.93 4.57
N SER A 330 9.97 -9.12 4.91
CA SER A 330 8.60 -9.52 4.56
C SER A 330 7.57 -8.63 5.24
N MET A 331 7.78 -8.28 6.51
CA MET A 331 6.90 -7.40 7.26
C MET A 331 6.88 -5.97 6.67
N VAL A 332 8.06 -5.40 6.41
CA VAL A 332 8.17 -4.06 5.79
C VAL A 332 7.57 -4.06 4.39
N GLY A 333 7.86 -5.09 3.58
CA GLY A 333 7.32 -5.23 2.22
C GLY A 333 5.81 -5.39 2.19
N CYS A 334 5.21 -6.03 3.20
CA CYS A 334 3.77 -6.15 3.34
C CYS A 334 3.12 -4.86 3.86
N ILE A 335 3.64 -4.30 4.94
CA ILE A 335 3.01 -3.15 5.63
C ILE A 335 3.21 -1.85 4.86
N VAL A 336 4.34 -1.70 4.17
CA VAL A 336 4.66 -0.48 3.42
C VAL A 336 4.72 -0.74 1.92
N ASP A 337 5.88 -1.18 1.42
CA ASP A 337 6.10 -1.53 0.01
C ASP A 337 7.48 -2.17 -0.24
N GLY A 338 7.72 -2.61 -1.48
CA GLY A 338 8.99 -3.21 -1.90
C GLY A 338 10.19 -2.25 -1.83
N PRO A 339 10.10 -1.02 -2.38
CA PRO A 339 11.14 0.00 -2.23
C PRO A 339 11.56 0.25 -0.79
N THR A 340 10.58 0.35 0.11
CA THR A 340 10.83 0.55 1.54
C THR A 340 11.54 -0.65 2.19
N ALA A 341 11.15 -1.88 1.84
CA ALA A 341 11.84 -3.09 2.28
C ALA A 341 13.30 -3.11 1.80
N SER A 342 13.54 -2.73 0.55
CA SER A 342 14.89 -2.60 0.01
C SER A 342 15.72 -1.53 0.72
N LEU A 343 15.12 -0.37 1.04
CA LEU A 343 15.78 0.68 1.82
C LEU A 343 16.11 0.22 3.26
N THR A 344 15.24 -0.61 3.84
CA THR A 344 15.49 -1.23 5.15
C THR A 344 16.70 -2.16 5.08
N ALA A 345 16.80 -2.98 4.04
CA ALA A 345 17.96 -3.84 3.81
C ALA A 345 19.25 -3.02 3.62
N ALA A 346 19.19 -1.95 2.81
CA ALA A 346 20.32 -1.06 2.59
C ALA A 346 20.75 -0.35 3.89
N GLY A 347 19.79 0.12 4.70
CA GLY A 347 20.05 0.73 6.01
C GLY A 347 20.68 -0.22 7.03
N GLY A 348 20.41 -1.52 6.91
CA GLY A 348 21.01 -2.58 7.70
C GLY A 348 22.38 -3.07 7.17
N ASN A 349 22.86 -2.54 6.05
CA ASN A 349 24.01 -3.06 5.29
C ASN A 349 23.81 -4.50 4.78
N TRP A 350 22.58 -4.89 4.47
CA TRP A 350 22.23 -6.22 3.93
C TRP A 350 22.20 -6.18 2.40
N LYS A 351 23.38 -6.02 1.79
CA LYS A 351 23.51 -5.80 0.33
C LYS A 351 22.87 -6.94 -0.49
N SER A 352 23.09 -8.19 -0.09
CA SER A 352 22.53 -9.38 -0.74
C SER A 352 20.99 -9.44 -0.69
N LEU A 353 20.35 -8.74 0.25
CA LEU A 353 18.91 -8.79 0.48
C LEU A 353 18.13 -7.61 -0.10
N ILE A 354 18.80 -6.61 -0.68
CA ILE A 354 18.14 -5.42 -1.25
C ILE A 354 17.09 -5.82 -2.30
N ASN A 355 17.47 -6.64 -3.27
CA ASN A 355 16.55 -7.13 -4.30
C ASN A 355 15.49 -8.08 -3.74
N VAL A 356 15.83 -8.87 -2.74
CA VAL A 356 14.88 -9.78 -2.08
C VAL A 356 13.76 -8.97 -1.43
N GLY A 357 14.08 -7.89 -0.69
CA GLY A 357 13.10 -7.00 -0.09
C GLY A 357 12.17 -6.37 -1.12
N LEU A 358 12.73 -5.89 -2.25
CA LEU A 358 11.96 -5.33 -3.35
C LEU A 358 10.96 -6.36 -3.91
N ILE A 359 11.42 -7.56 -4.23
CA ILE A 359 10.59 -8.61 -4.81
C ILE A 359 9.48 -9.02 -3.84
N MET A 360 9.80 -9.20 -2.55
CA MET A 360 8.80 -9.57 -1.54
C MET A 360 7.68 -8.54 -1.45
N GLY A 361 7.99 -7.25 -1.42
CA GLY A 361 6.98 -6.20 -1.36
C GLY A 361 6.14 -6.07 -2.65
N VAL A 362 6.75 -6.26 -3.82
CA VAL A 362 6.01 -6.27 -5.11
C VAL A 362 5.02 -7.43 -5.16
N ILE A 363 5.42 -8.62 -4.69
CA ILE A 363 4.53 -9.78 -4.62
C ILE A 363 3.41 -9.54 -3.62
N ALA A 364 3.75 -9.02 -2.44
CA ALA A 364 2.78 -8.67 -1.41
C ALA A 364 1.72 -7.71 -1.98
N GLY A 365 2.15 -6.63 -2.64
CA GLY A 365 1.27 -5.66 -3.28
C GLY A 365 0.31 -6.26 -4.29
N ALA A 366 0.79 -7.21 -5.09
CA ALA A 366 -0.05 -7.93 -6.05
C ALA A 366 -1.08 -8.85 -5.37
N CYS A 367 -0.72 -9.47 -4.24
CA CYS A 367 -1.64 -10.33 -3.48
C CYS A 367 -2.66 -9.52 -2.68
N GLY A 368 -2.33 -8.30 -2.26
CA GLY A 368 -3.11 -7.49 -1.32
C GLY A 368 -4.56 -7.27 -1.75
N ASN A 369 -4.80 -7.01 -3.02
CA ASN A 369 -6.16 -6.82 -3.53
C ASN A 369 -7.02 -8.08 -3.43
N TYR A 370 -6.44 -9.26 -3.66
CA TYR A 370 -7.17 -10.53 -3.57
C TYR A 370 -7.52 -10.86 -2.12
N VAL A 371 -6.52 -10.82 -1.24
CA VAL A 371 -6.74 -11.18 0.17
C VAL A 371 -7.60 -10.14 0.89
N GLY A 372 -7.49 -8.85 0.55
CA GLY A 372 -8.31 -7.79 1.12
C GLY A 372 -9.78 -7.92 0.74
N ILE A 373 -10.10 -8.16 -0.53
CA ILE A 373 -11.49 -8.44 -0.97
C ILE A 373 -12.02 -9.71 -0.31
N PHE A 374 -11.20 -10.77 -0.26
CA PHE A 374 -11.59 -12.01 0.42
C PHE A 374 -11.94 -11.77 1.90
N VAL A 375 -11.08 -11.06 2.64
CA VAL A 375 -11.32 -10.79 4.08
C VAL A 375 -12.52 -9.88 4.28
N ALA A 376 -12.72 -8.84 3.45
CA ALA A 376 -13.91 -7.99 3.53
C ALA A 376 -15.19 -8.81 3.49
N TYR A 377 -15.34 -9.65 2.46
CA TYR A 377 -16.53 -10.47 2.31
C TYR A 377 -16.63 -11.62 3.33
N ALA A 378 -15.51 -12.15 3.80
CA ALA A 378 -15.50 -13.14 4.89
C ALA A 378 -16.03 -12.51 6.20
N VAL A 379 -15.54 -11.33 6.59
CA VAL A 379 -16.03 -10.62 7.79
C VAL A 379 -17.51 -10.25 7.62
N LYS A 380 -17.90 -9.76 6.43
CA LYS A 380 -19.31 -9.47 6.12
C LYS A 380 -20.21 -10.68 6.35
N ALA A 381 -19.83 -11.83 5.81
CA ALA A 381 -20.60 -13.07 5.91
C ALA A 381 -20.68 -13.59 7.36
N ILE A 382 -19.57 -13.53 8.11
CA ILE A 382 -19.52 -14.00 9.50
C ILE A 382 -20.35 -13.09 10.43
N CYS A 383 -20.30 -11.77 10.21
CA CYS A 383 -21.03 -10.81 11.05
C CYS A 383 -22.49 -10.62 10.62
N GLY A 384 -22.93 -11.15 9.48
CA GLY A 384 -24.28 -10.96 8.93
C GLY A 384 -24.57 -9.51 8.50
N LEU A 385 -23.58 -8.77 8.02
CA LEU A 385 -23.64 -7.36 7.64
C LEU A 385 -23.94 -7.15 6.14
#